data_56a153d9a558cc55529730212eeb5a1e
#
_entry.id   56a153d9a558cc55529730212eeb5a1e
#
_cell.length_a   1.000
_cell.length_b   1.000
_cell.length_c   1.000
_cell.angle_alpha   90.00
_cell.angle_beta   90.00
_cell.angle_gamma   90.00
#
_symmetry.space_group_name_H-M   'P 1'
#
loop_
_entity.id
_entity.type
_entity.pdbx_description
1 polymer ?
#
loop_
_entity_poly.entity_id
_entity_poly.type
_entity_poly.pdbx_seq_one_letter_code
_entity_poly.pdbx_strand_id
1 'polypeptide(L)'
;MVLHTRGRVGRRHFTRQASRLERDSGLCFFKSHFSFEKRISPLKYLSQVLDQAKACLEAPATPYNYRNRVAELLSRLSLQLRGVSHEKPDLFHSGATDLPIVKRIKEIANRIILQKHSQSYVWRIDVALFFERYVQWIFEQTAKRIGGDMVCNPKYAGHGANFDWLLHYLEPDIVLKFAETQIIVDAKYKSYLYHKRSKSDILRESFRNDLHQLLAYTAFSTEEKKHCVLVAPFSRFEVSKIQYRSPFSDATIEIYCIGVPFSTSSLSETIDQLCDWCQSLA
;
A
#
# COMPACT_ATOMS: atom_id res chain seq x y z
N MET A 1 28.79 -8.69 9.54
CA MET A 1 28.57 -7.41 8.86
C MET A 1 29.00 -6.28 9.79
N VAL A 2 30.10 -5.62 9.51
CA VAL A 2 30.55 -4.44 10.25
C VAL A 2 30.19 -3.22 9.39
N LEU A 3 29.34 -2.38 9.93
CA LEU A 3 29.08 -1.07 9.34
C LEU A 3 30.27 -0.17 9.66
N HIS A 4 31.10 0.13 8.67
CA HIS A 4 32.20 1.05 8.86
C HIS A 4 31.67 2.45 8.82
N THR A 5 31.42 3.03 9.99
CA THR A 5 31.07 4.43 10.13
C THR A 5 32.30 5.21 10.48
N ARG A 6 33.01 5.78 9.51
CA ARG A 6 33.94 6.87 9.79
C ARG A 6 33.13 8.16 10.02
N GLY A 7 33.04 8.58 11.25
CA GLY A 7 32.55 9.88 11.67
C GLY A 7 31.04 10.00 11.89
N ARG A 8 30.64 11.03 12.66
CA ARG A 8 29.26 11.38 13.01
C ARG A 8 28.33 11.60 11.81
N VAL A 9 28.86 11.96 10.64
CA VAL A 9 28.12 12.26 9.41
C VAL A 9 27.51 11.00 8.81
N GLY A 10 28.24 9.87 8.81
CA GLY A 10 27.76 8.60 8.28
C GLY A 10 26.56 8.02 9.06
N ARG A 11 26.56 8.19 10.39
CA ARG A 11 25.44 7.74 11.24
C ARG A 11 24.14 8.51 10.98
N ARG A 12 24.21 9.83 10.79
CA ARG A 12 23.03 10.66 10.52
C ARG A 12 22.42 10.35 9.15
N HIS A 13 23.27 10.10 8.16
CA HIS A 13 22.82 9.75 6.80
C HIS A 13 22.15 8.36 6.78
N PHE A 14 22.73 7.40 7.49
CA PHE A 14 22.18 6.05 7.59
C PHE A 14 20.82 6.04 8.30
N THR A 15 20.69 6.73 9.43
CA THR A 15 19.42 6.80 10.17
C THR A 15 18.32 7.49 9.37
N ARG A 16 18.68 8.50 8.56
CA ARG A 16 17.73 9.22 7.71
C ARG A 16 17.25 8.38 6.51
N GLN A 17 18.14 7.56 5.93
CA GLN A 17 17.76 6.63 4.88
C GLN A 17 16.96 5.44 5.42
N ALA A 18 17.36 4.87 6.56
CA ALA A 18 16.62 3.79 7.20
C ALA A 18 15.19 4.22 7.57
N SER A 19 15.00 5.40 8.14
CA SER A 19 13.66 5.93 8.47
C SER A 19 12.79 6.23 7.23
N ARG A 20 13.41 6.50 6.07
CA ARG A 20 12.70 6.70 4.80
C ARG A 20 12.29 5.35 4.19
N LEU A 21 13.12 4.32 4.38
CA LEU A 21 12.92 2.97 3.89
C LEU A 21 11.89 2.18 4.73
N GLU A 22 11.79 2.44 6.03
CA GLU A 22 10.76 1.87 6.90
C GLU A 22 9.34 2.28 6.49
N ARG A 23 9.19 3.45 5.82
CA ARG A 23 7.88 3.93 5.36
C ARG A 23 7.43 3.32 4.04
N ASP A 24 8.36 2.87 3.19
CA ASP A 24 8.04 2.49 1.81
C ASP A 24 7.86 0.98 1.57
N SER A 25 8.35 0.14 2.39
CA SER A 25 8.11 -1.32 2.52
C SER A 25 9.32 -2.03 3.13
N GLY A 26 9.11 -3.03 3.96
CA GLY A 26 10.17 -3.79 4.64
C GLY A 26 11.20 -4.52 3.74
N LEU A 27 11.16 -4.31 2.43
CA LEU A 27 12.09 -4.88 1.44
C LEU A 27 13.14 -3.88 0.94
N CYS A 28 13.01 -2.60 1.26
CA CYS A 28 13.93 -1.56 0.80
C CYS A 28 15.22 -1.42 1.61
N PHE A 29 15.46 -2.27 2.62
CA PHE A 29 16.65 -2.20 3.47
C PHE A 29 17.99 -2.36 2.74
N PHE A 30 17.94 -2.76 1.49
CA PHE A 30 19.15 -3.07 0.71
C PHE A 30 19.62 -1.95 -0.22
N LYS A 31 18.98 -0.76 -0.17
CA LYS A 31 19.42 0.41 -0.95
C LYS A 31 20.59 1.18 -0.33
N SER A 32 20.95 0.93 0.93
CA SER A 32 22.06 1.61 1.57
C SER A 32 23.39 0.90 1.24
N HIS A 33 24.44 1.69 1.05
CA HIS A 33 25.78 1.18 0.82
C HIS A 33 26.26 0.38 2.03
N PHE A 34 26.33 -0.93 1.92
CA PHE A 34 26.98 -1.80 2.86
C PHE A 34 28.43 -1.99 2.41
N SER A 35 29.40 -1.60 3.22
CA SER A 35 30.78 -2.04 3.07
C SER A 35 30.99 -3.27 3.94
N PHE A 36 31.43 -4.36 3.33
CA PHE A 36 31.67 -5.62 4.02
C PHE A 36 33.17 -5.72 4.35
N GLU A 37 33.52 -5.77 5.62
CA GLU A 37 34.84 -6.20 6.01
C GLU A 37 34.97 -7.72 5.91
N LYS A 38 36.08 -8.19 5.29
CA LYS A 38 36.36 -9.61 4.97
C LYS A 38 36.44 -10.58 6.17
N ARG A 39 36.22 -10.11 7.39
CA ARG A 39 36.45 -10.91 8.63
C ARG A 39 35.22 -11.53 9.25
N ILE A 40 34.07 -11.56 8.60
CA ILE A 40 32.86 -11.85 9.36
C ILE A 40 32.17 -13.11 8.89
N SER A 41 32.19 -14.10 9.79
CA SER A 41 31.40 -15.34 9.76
C SER A 41 29.92 -15.14 9.35
N PRO A 42 29.20 -14.04 9.71
CA PRO A 42 27.82 -13.80 9.29
C PRO A 42 27.58 -13.73 7.79
N LEU A 43 28.58 -13.35 6.98
CA LEU A 43 28.40 -13.27 5.51
C LEU A 43 28.13 -14.62 4.87
N LYS A 44 28.73 -15.68 5.41
CA LYS A 44 28.52 -17.04 4.92
C LYS A 44 27.06 -17.49 5.12
N TYR A 45 26.47 -17.13 6.24
CA TYR A 45 25.08 -17.43 6.55
C TYR A 45 24.11 -16.56 5.74
N LEU A 46 24.47 -15.30 5.49
CA LEU A 46 23.67 -14.38 4.67
C LEU A 46 23.55 -14.86 3.23
N SER A 47 24.59 -15.44 2.65
CA SER A 47 24.53 -16.02 1.32
C SER A 47 23.49 -17.13 1.24
N GLN A 48 23.45 -18.03 2.22
CA GLN A 48 22.48 -19.12 2.24
C GLN A 48 21.05 -18.64 2.51
N VAL A 49 20.87 -17.64 3.40
CA VAL A 49 19.56 -17.00 3.62
C VAL A 49 19.06 -16.34 2.34
N LEU A 50 19.96 -15.72 1.57
CA LEU A 50 19.64 -15.12 0.28
C LEU A 50 19.19 -16.15 -0.76
N ASP A 51 19.88 -17.29 -0.84
CA ASP A 51 19.49 -18.38 -1.75
C ASP A 51 18.14 -18.98 -1.38
N GLN A 52 17.82 -19.10 -0.10
CA GLN A 52 16.49 -19.52 0.36
C GLN A 52 15.41 -18.47 0.03
N ALA A 53 15.71 -17.20 0.23
CA ALA A 53 14.81 -16.12 -0.15
C ALA A 53 14.55 -16.10 -1.67
N LYS A 54 15.57 -16.35 -2.48
CA LYS A 54 15.44 -16.55 -3.93
C LYS A 54 14.52 -17.70 -4.27
N ALA A 55 14.76 -18.87 -3.68
CA ALA A 55 13.92 -20.04 -3.92
C ALA A 55 12.44 -19.79 -3.55
N CYS A 56 12.18 -19.06 -2.45
CA CYS A 56 10.83 -18.67 -2.07
C CYS A 56 10.18 -17.71 -3.09
N LEU A 57 10.97 -16.77 -3.64
CA LEU A 57 10.46 -15.82 -4.65
C LEU A 57 10.23 -16.48 -6.02
N GLU A 58 11.03 -17.45 -6.38
CA GLU A 58 10.90 -18.23 -7.61
C GLU A 58 9.78 -19.28 -7.53
N ALA A 59 9.27 -19.57 -6.33
CA ALA A 59 8.18 -20.52 -6.14
C ALA A 59 6.94 -20.12 -6.94
N PRO A 60 6.22 -21.06 -7.58
CA PRO A 60 5.03 -20.78 -8.40
C PRO A 60 3.93 -20.01 -7.65
N ALA A 61 3.83 -20.22 -6.34
CA ALA A 61 2.86 -19.55 -5.47
C ALA A 61 3.15 -18.06 -5.23
N THR A 62 4.35 -17.57 -5.59
CA THR A 62 4.72 -16.16 -5.37
C THR A 62 4.21 -15.29 -6.52
N PRO A 63 3.38 -14.27 -6.26
CA PRO A 63 2.85 -13.40 -7.30
C PRO A 63 3.93 -12.68 -8.11
N TYR A 64 3.72 -12.57 -9.42
CA TYR A 64 4.70 -12.04 -10.38
C TYR A 64 5.19 -10.61 -10.07
N ASN A 65 4.29 -9.74 -9.62
CA ASN A 65 4.62 -8.37 -9.24
C ASN A 65 5.66 -8.29 -8.11
N TYR A 66 5.64 -9.24 -7.18
CA TYR A 66 6.66 -9.31 -6.12
C TYR A 66 8.00 -9.81 -6.65
N ARG A 67 7.99 -10.80 -7.54
CA ARG A 67 9.21 -11.30 -8.16
C ARG A 67 9.97 -10.18 -8.85
N ASN A 68 9.29 -9.39 -9.69
CA ASN A 68 9.91 -8.30 -10.43
C ASN A 68 10.45 -7.19 -9.53
N ARG A 69 9.70 -6.77 -8.50
CA ARG A 69 10.15 -5.73 -7.57
C ARG A 69 11.40 -6.08 -6.79
N VAL A 70 11.62 -7.37 -6.53
CA VAL A 70 12.70 -7.84 -5.66
C VAL A 70 13.86 -8.44 -6.46
N ALA A 71 13.64 -8.85 -7.71
CA ALA A 71 14.65 -9.51 -8.55
C ALA A 71 15.95 -8.69 -8.71
N GLU A 72 15.84 -7.39 -8.94
CA GLU A 72 17.01 -6.51 -9.07
C GLU A 72 17.81 -6.42 -7.77
N LEU A 73 17.12 -6.27 -6.64
CA LEU A 73 17.75 -6.21 -5.32
C LEU A 73 18.47 -7.51 -4.97
N LEU A 74 17.83 -8.65 -5.25
CA LEU A 74 18.41 -9.97 -5.02
C LEU A 74 19.64 -10.20 -5.91
N SER A 75 19.57 -9.77 -7.17
CA SER A 75 20.70 -9.87 -8.11
C SER A 75 21.90 -9.04 -7.63
N ARG A 76 21.67 -7.81 -7.18
CA ARG A 76 22.73 -6.95 -6.62
C ARG A 76 23.35 -7.55 -5.36
N LEU A 77 22.53 -8.09 -4.44
CA LEU A 77 23.03 -8.75 -3.23
C LEU A 77 23.81 -10.03 -3.55
N SER A 78 23.34 -10.82 -4.51
CA SER A 78 24.03 -12.03 -4.96
C SER A 78 25.42 -11.71 -5.53
N LEU A 79 25.54 -10.60 -6.28
CA LEU A 79 26.84 -10.13 -6.77
C LEU A 79 27.79 -9.72 -5.63
N GLN A 80 27.27 -9.03 -4.61
CA GLN A 80 28.07 -8.61 -3.45
C GLN A 80 28.55 -9.79 -2.59
N LEU A 81 27.75 -10.87 -2.54
CA LEU A 81 28.08 -12.08 -1.78
C LEU A 81 28.79 -13.14 -2.64
N ARG A 82 29.12 -12.82 -3.89
CA ARG A 82 29.81 -13.73 -4.80
C ARG A 82 31.18 -14.13 -4.24
N GLY A 83 31.45 -15.45 -4.16
CA GLY A 83 32.66 -15.98 -3.60
C GLY A 83 32.66 -16.15 -2.07
N VAL A 84 31.58 -15.85 -1.40
CA VAL A 84 31.41 -16.20 0.01
C VAL A 84 31.03 -17.69 0.09
N SER A 85 31.78 -18.47 0.90
CA SER A 85 31.50 -19.91 1.07
C SER A 85 30.15 -20.09 1.78
N HIS A 86 29.39 -21.11 1.33
CA HIS A 86 28.13 -21.47 1.96
C HIS A 86 28.42 -22.39 3.16
N GLU A 87 28.00 -21.96 4.33
CA GLU A 87 27.94 -22.81 5.53
C GLU A 87 26.49 -22.93 5.98
N LYS A 88 26.14 -24.07 6.59
CA LYS A 88 24.78 -24.26 7.14
C LYS A 88 24.56 -23.22 8.24
N PRO A 89 23.51 -22.39 8.14
CA PRO A 89 23.32 -21.30 9.08
C PRO A 89 22.83 -21.83 10.44
N ASP A 90 23.49 -21.38 11.48
CA ASP A 90 22.89 -21.34 12.81
C ASP A 90 22.01 -20.11 12.96
N LEU A 91 21.20 -20.08 14.02
CA LEU A 91 20.39 -18.90 14.31
C LEU A 91 21.30 -17.71 14.67
N PHE A 92 20.95 -16.55 14.14
CA PHE A 92 21.63 -15.30 14.48
C PHE A 92 21.23 -14.83 15.87
N HIS A 93 22.20 -14.68 16.77
CA HIS A 93 21.97 -14.11 18.09
C HIS A 93 22.08 -12.58 18.05
N SER A 94 21.09 -11.90 18.64
CA SER A 94 21.14 -10.44 18.78
C SER A 94 22.03 -10.05 19.95
N GLY A 95 23.06 -9.25 19.68
CA GLY A 95 23.94 -8.68 20.70
C GLY A 95 23.36 -7.39 21.31
N ALA A 96 23.78 -7.05 22.54
CA ALA A 96 23.36 -5.80 23.18
C ALA A 96 23.82 -4.56 22.39
N THR A 97 24.94 -4.64 21.70
CA THR A 97 25.54 -3.58 20.88
C THR A 97 25.02 -3.50 19.45
N ASP A 98 24.15 -4.42 19.05
CA ASP A 98 23.57 -4.38 17.70
C ASP A 98 22.69 -3.15 17.51
N LEU A 99 22.87 -2.49 16.40
CA LEU A 99 21.97 -1.42 15.97
C LEU A 99 20.57 -2.00 15.74
N PRO A 100 19.49 -1.22 15.94
CA PRO A 100 18.11 -1.68 15.75
C PRO A 100 17.87 -2.35 14.40
N ILE A 101 18.47 -1.79 13.33
CA ILE A 101 18.39 -2.37 11.98
C ILE A 101 19.07 -3.74 11.88
N VAL A 102 20.20 -3.92 12.54
CA VAL A 102 20.93 -5.21 12.55
C VAL A 102 20.12 -6.27 13.29
N LYS A 103 19.50 -5.92 14.41
CA LYS A 103 18.58 -6.80 15.15
C LYS A 103 17.43 -7.25 14.24
N ARG A 104 16.81 -6.30 13.54
CA ARG A 104 15.72 -6.59 12.61
C ARG A 104 16.12 -7.51 11.46
N ILE A 105 17.31 -7.31 10.86
CA ILE A 105 17.84 -8.18 9.82
C ILE A 105 18.06 -9.60 10.38
N LYS A 106 18.64 -9.75 11.57
CA LYS A 106 18.84 -11.04 12.22
C LYS A 106 17.51 -11.75 12.51
N GLU A 107 16.51 -11.03 12.98
CA GLU A 107 15.18 -11.58 13.21
C GLU A 107 14.55 -12.13 11.92
N ILE A 108 14.62 -11.36 10.83
CA ILE A 108 14.10 -11.79 9.54
C ILE A 108 14.86 -12.99 9.01
N ALA A 109 16.19 -12.99 9.09
CA ALA A 109 17.03 -14.10 8.68
C ALA A 109 16.70 -15.37 9.47
N ASN A 110 16.54 -15.27 10.80
CA ASN A 110 16.14 -16.38 11.63
C ASN A 110 14.77 -16.94 11.26
N ARG A 111 13.80 -16.07 10.94
CA ARG A 111 12.49 -16.53 10.44
C ARG A 111 12.62 -17.33 9.16
N ILE A 112 13.43 -16.88 8.19
CA ILE A 112 13.67 -17.59 6.93
C ILE A 112 14.32 -18.97 7.20
N ILE A 113 15.31 -19.05 8.12
CA ILE A 113 16.00 -20.29 8.49
C ILE A 113 15.01 -21.25 9.16
N LEU A 114 14.21 -20.77 10.11
CA LEU A 114 13.25 -21.58 10.86
C LEU A 114 12.08 -22.07 9.99
N GLN A 115 11.65 -21.28 9.02
CA GLN A 115 10.56 -21.64 8.10
C GLN A 115 10.88 -22.89 7.27
N LYS A 116 12.15 -23.18 7.03
CA LYS A 116 12.55 -24.42 6.35
C LYS A 116 12.20 -25.69 7.15
N HIS A 117 12.00 -25.57 8.45
CA HIS A 117 11.72 -26.68 9.36
C HIS A 117 10.27 -26.73 9.87
N SER A 118 9.48 -25.71 9.59
CA SER A 118 8.08 -25.68 9.94
C SER A 118 7.21 -25.58 8.68
N GLN A 119 6.21 -26.43 8.56
CA GLN A 119 5.14 -26.28 7.54
C GLN A 119 4.21 -25.09 7.89
N SER A 120 4.74 -24.06 8.55
CA SER A 120 3.96 -22.89 8.91
C SER A 120 3.70 -22.06 7.66
N TYR A 121 2.46 -21.93 7.28
CA TYR A 121 2.00 -21.04 6.22
C TYR A 121 2.23 -19.60 6.67
N VAL A 122 3.03 -18.86 5.92
CA VAL A 122 3.14 -17.41 6.12
C VAL A 122 2.01 -16.75 5.34
N TRP A 123 1.04 -16.25 6.06
CA TRP A 123 -0.01 -15.43 5.47
C TRP A 123 0.52 -14.02 5.24
N ARG A 124 0.43 -13.57 4.01
CA ARG A 124 0.66 -12.17 3.68
C ARG A 124 -0.66 -11.55 3.27
N ILE A 125 -1.13 -10.62 4.05
CA ILE A 125 -2.32 -9.84 3.74
C ILE A 125 -1.86 -8.56 3.04
N ASP A 126 -2.37 -8.32 1.85
CA ASP A 126 -2.33 -7.00 1.23
C ASP A 126 -3.41 -6.15 1.91
N VAL A 127 -2.98 -5.31 2.84
CA VAL A 127 -3.92 -4.52 3.66
C VAL A 127 -4.66 -3.49 2.82
N ALA A 128 -4.07 -2.98 1.73
CA ALA A 128 -4.73 -2.04 0.84
C ALA A 128 -5.89 -2.72 0.09
N LEU A 129 -5.65 -3.91 -0.48
CA LEU A 129 -6.69 -4.71 -1.10
C LEU A 129 -7.75 -5.16 -0.09
N PHE A 130 -7.32 -5.52 1.14
CA PHE A 130 -8.26 -5.90 2.19
C PHE A 130 -9.16 -4.72 2.60
N PHE A 131 -8.61 -3.51 2.69
CA PHE A 131 -9.38 -2.31 2.94
C PHE A 131 -10.35 -1.99 1.81
N GLU A 132 -9.94 -2.10 0.54
CA GLU A 132 -10.82 -1.96 -0.62
C GLU A 132 -12.01 -2.92 -0.52
N ARG A 133 -11.77 -4.21 -0.24
CA ARG A 133 -12.84 -5.21 -0.06
C ARG A 133 -13.75 -4.89 1.13
N TYR A 134 -13.19 -4.37 2.22
CA TYR A 134 -13.97 -3.90 3.36
C TYR A 134 -14.89 -2.74 2.95
N VAL A 135 -14.37 -1.75 2.22
CA VAL A 135 -15.16 -0.62 1.72
C VAL A 135 -16.26 -1.11 0.76
N GLN A 136 -15.93 -2.00 -0.18
CA GLN A 136 -16.92 -2.61 -1.07
C GLN A 136 -18.04 -3.29 -0.28
N TRP A 137 -17.68 -4.02 0.75
CA TRP A 137 -18.67 -4.72 1.57
C TRP A 137 -19.57 -3.77 2.36
N ILE A 138 -19.04 -2.73 3.02
CA ILE A 138 -19.89 -1.77 3.75
C ILE A 138 -20.83 -0.99 2.81
N PHE A 139 -20.35 -0.62 1.62
CA PHE A 139 -21.19 0.02 0.61
C PHE A 139 -22.25 -0.92 0.02
N GLU A 140 -21.95 -2.20 -0.12
CA GLU A 140 -22.94 -3.21 -0.51
C GLU A 140 -24.07 -3.36 0.52
N GLN A 141 -23.72 -3.39 1.82
CA GLN A 141 -24.73 -3.42 2.87
C GLN A 141 -25.56 -2.12 2.90
N THR A 142 -24.91 -0.97 2.68
CA THR A 142 -25.58 0.33 2.55
C THR A 142 -26.54 0.32 1.37
N ALA A 143 -26.08 -0.09 0.18
CA ALA A 143 -26.92 -0.17 -1.03
C ALA A 143 -28.19 -1.00 -0.81
N LYS A 144 -28.06 -2.19 -0.19
CA LYS A 144 -29.19 -3.06 0.15
C LYS A 144 -30.22 -2.37 1.06
N ARG A 145 -29.76 -1.54 2.02
CA ARG A 145 -30.65 -0.86 2.96
C ARG A 145 -31.38 0.35 2.34
N ILE A 146 -30.72 1.08 1.44
CA ILE A 146 -31.31 2.25 0.79
C ILE A 146 -32.04 1.92 -0.52
N GLY A 147 -32.06 0.64 -0.93
CA GLY A 147 -32.67 0.20 -2.17
C GLY A 147 -31.91 0.66 -3.42
N GLY A 148 -30.59 0.72 -3.33
CA GLY A 148 -29.71 1.11 -4.43
C GLY A 148 -29.05 -0.07 -5.12
N ASP A 149 -28.58 0.17 -6.35
CA ASP A 149 -27.78 -0.75 -7.15
C ASP A 149 -26.30 -0.42 -7.06
N MET A 150 -25.46 -1.42 -6.84
CA MET A 150 -24.03 -1.25 -6.73
C MET A 150 -23.25 -2.16 -7.67
N VAL A 151 -22.22 -1.61 -8.31
CA VAL A 151 -21.29 -2.36 -9.14
C VAL A 151 -19.87 -2.15 -8.61
N CYS A 152 -19.18 -3.25 -8.31
CA CYS A 152 -17.77 -3.22 -7.92
C CYS A 152 -16.86 -3.35 -9.15
N ASN A 153 -15.77 -2.56 -9.16
CA ASN A 153 -14.73 -2.59 -10.17
C ASN A 153 -15.25 -2.55 -11.63
N PRO A 154 -16.22 -1.65 -11.97
CA PRO A 154 -16.69 -1.53 -13.33
C PRO A 154 -15.56 -1.03 -14.23
N LYS A 155 -15.45 -1.61 -15.44
CA LYS A 155 -14.40 -1.26 -16.40
C LYS A 155 -14.93 -0.35 -17.49
N TYR A 156 -14.42 0.86 -17.54
CA TYR A 156 -14.68 1.81 -18.62
C TYR A 156 -13.57 1.67 -19.66
N ALA A 157 -13.84 0.96 -20.76
CA ALA A 157 -12.85 0.69 -21.79
C ALA A 157 -12.41 1.95 -22.54
N GLY A 158 -11.10 2.12 -22.67
CA GLY A 158 -10.50 3.13 -23.54
C GLY A 158 -10.31 2.57 -24.95
N HIS A 159 -10.61 3.40 -25.96
CA HIS A 159 -10.37 3.07 -27.37
C HIS A 159 -9.47 4.15 -27.97
N GLY A 160 -8.52 3.79 -28.79
CA GLY A 160 -7.65 4.77 -29.45
C GLY A 160 -6.25 4.28 -29.76
N ALA A 161 -5.27 5.18 -29.69
CA ALA A 161 -3.89 4.95 -30.09
C ALA A 161 -3.24 3.77 -29.31
N ASN A 162 -2.48 2.96 -30.04
CA ASN A 162 -1.75 1.83 -29.49
C ASN A 162 -0.43 2.31 -28.86
N PHE A 163 -0.49 2.66 -27.59
CA PHE A 163 0.70 2.83 -26.76
C PHE A 163 0.79 1.66 -25.80
N ASP A 164 1.95 1.01 -25.69
CA ASP A 164 2.18 -0.14 -24.82
C ASP A 164 1.93 0.15 -23.32
N TRP A 165 1.98 1.44 -22.95
CA TRP A 165 1.77 1.94 -21.59
C TRP A 165 0.40 2.59 -21.37
N LEU A 166 -0.50 2.58 -22.37
CA LEU A 166 -1.84 3.15 -22.24
C LEU A 166 -2.70 2.34 -21.29
N LEU A 167 -3.43 3.04 -20.42
CA LEU A 167 -4.47 2.40 -19.61
C LEU A 167 -5.61 1.96 -20.54
N HIS A 168 -5.82 0.65 -20.64
CA HIS A 168 -6.89 0.08 -21.47
C HIS A 168 -8.28 0.33 -20.91
N TYR A 169 -8.40 0.61 -19.63
CA TYR A 169 -9.66 0.93 -18.96
C TYR A 169 -9.41 1.78 -17.70
N LEU A 170 -10.44 2.52 -17.32
CA LEU A 170 -10.56 3.13 -16.00
C LEU A 170 -11.47 2.23 -15.16
N GLU A 171 -11.11 2.01 -13.90
CA GLU A 171 -11.78 1.05 -13.01
C GLU A 171 -11.92 1.68 -11.62
N PRO A 172 -13.04 2.40 -11.34
CA PRO A 172 -13.35 2.83 -9.98
C PRO A 172 -13.70 1.62 -9.11
N ASP A 173 -13.42 1.70 -7.82
CA ASP A 173 -13.66 0.57 -6.91
C ASP A 173 -15.14 0.25 -6.75
N ILE A 174 -16.01 1.29 -6.77
CA ILE A 174 -17.45 1.14 -6.66
C ILE A 174 -18.17 2.23 -7.48
N VAL A 175 -19.27 1.85 -8.10
CA VAL A 175 -20.32 2.76 -8.58
C VAL A 175 -21.61 2.37 -7.90
N LEU A 176 -22.18 3.29 -7.12
CA LEU A 176 -23.47 3.13 -6.42
C LEU A 176 -24.49 4.04 -7.07
N LYS A 177 -25.68 3.49 -7.38
CA LYS A 177 -26.84 4.23 -7.88
C LYS A 177 -28.02 4.02 -6.95
N PHE A 178 -28.70 5.10 -6.57
CA PHE A 178 -29.94 5.03 -5.81
C PHE A 178 -30.75 6.31 -6.09
N ALA A 179 -32.08 6.17 -6.20
CA ALA A 179 -32.91 7.20 -6.75
C ALA A 179 -32.33 7.77 -8.07
N GLU A 180 -32.22 9.10 -8.19
CA GLU A 180 -31.59 9.77 -9.32
C GLU A 180 -30.10 10.15 -9.06
N THR A 181 -29.47 9.51 -8.08
CA THR A 181 -28.10 9.85 -7.67
C THR A 181 -27.11 8.74 -8.03
N GLN A 182 -26.00 9.11 -8.64
CA GLN A 182 -24.86 8.23 -8.87
C GLN A 182 -23.66 8.67 -8.02
N ILE A 183 -23.07 7.74 -7.29
CA ILE A 183 -21.88 7.97 -6.48
C ILE A 183 -20.74 7.09 -7.01
N ILE A 184 -19.58 7.70 -7.27
CA ILE A 184 -18.35 7.02 -7.65
C ILE A 184 -17.43 6.98 -6.43
N VAL A 185 -17.02 5.80 -6.01
CA VAL A 185 -16.21 5.59 -4.80
C VAL A 185 -14.87 4.98 -5.14
N ASP A 186 -13.83 5.48 -4.51
CA ASP A 186 -12.47 5.00 -4.62
C ASP A 186 -11.87 4.85 -3.21
N ALA A 187 -11.42 3.65 -2.86
CA ALA A 187 -10.92 3.31 -1.54
C ALA A 187 -9.39 3.41 -1.49
N LYS A 188 -8.87 4.18 -0.56
CA LYS A 188 -7.43 4.39 -0.42
C LYS A 188 -6.97 4.07 1.01
N TYR A 189 -6.21 2.99 1.17
CA TYR A 189 -5.57 2.68 2.45
C TYR A 189 -4.40 3.63 2.71
N LYS A 190 -4.73 4.89 3.01
CA LYS A 190 -3.77 5.96 3.26
C LYS A 190 -4.18 6.79 4.48
N SER A 191 -3.20 7.37 5.17
CA SER A 191 -3.42 8.09 6.43
C SER A 191 -3.82 9.56 6.25
N TYR A 192 -4.48 9.92 5.17
CA TYR A 192 -4.82 11.31 4.84
C TYR A 192 -5.58 12.03 5.96
N LEU A 193 -6.59 11.37 6.53
CA LEU A 193 -7.43 11.97 7.54
C LEU A 193 -6.73 12.16 8.89
N TYR A 194 -5.72 11.32 9.20
CA TYR A 194 -4.86 11.50 10.38
C TYR A 194 -3.89 12.67 10.22
N HIS A 195 -3.60 13.08 8.98
CA HIS A 195 -2.59 14.09 8.67
C HIS A 195 -3.16 15.31 7.94
N LYS A 196 -4.43 15.67 8.16
CA LYS A 196 -5.12 16.82 7.53
C LYS A 196 -4.35 18.14 7.62
N ARG A 197 -3.57 18.33 8.67
CA ARG A 197 -2.75 19.53 8.91
C ARG A 197 -1.29 19.37 8.55
N SER A 198 -0.91 18.23 7.96
CA SER A 198 0.48 17.98 7.58
C SER A 198 0.91 18.91 6.45
N LYS A 199 2.15 19.41 6.57
CA LYS A 199 2.82 20.19 5.52
C LYS A 199 3.68 19.31 4.61
N SER A 200 3.56 17.97 4.69
CA SER A 200 4.32 17.03 3.87
C SER A 200 3.92 17.12 2.41
N ASP A 201 4.84 17.52 1.55
CA ASP A 201 4.61 17.60 0.10
C ASP A 201 4.32 16.22 -0.50
N ILE A 202 4.90 15.15 0.05
CA ILE A 202 4.64 13.78 -0.40
C ILE A 202 3.17 13.40 -0.17
N LEU A 203 2.60 13.74 1.01
CA LEU A 203 1.20 13.46 1.29
C LEU A 203 0.26 14.28 0.42
N ARG A 204 0.59 15.55 0.20
CA ARG A 204 -0.20 16.45 -0.67
C ARG A 204 -0.20 15.96 -2.11
N GLU A 205 0.96 15.57 -2.63
CA GLU A 205 1.08 15.04 -3.99
C GLU A 205 0.33 13.72 -4.13
N SER A 206 0.48 12.82 -3.17
CA SER A 206 -0.27 11.55 -3.16
C SER A 206 -1.78 11.80 -3.14
N PHE A 207 -2.27 12.72 -2.32
CA PHE A 207 -3.68 13.07 -2.26
C PHE A 207 -4.18 13.71 -3.56
N ARG A 208 -3.37 14.60 -4.17
CA ARG A 208 -3.68 15.22 -5.46
C ARG A 208 -3.84 14.17 -6.57
N ASN A 209 -2.93 13.20 -6.63
CA ASN A 209 -2.99 12.12 -7.61
C ASN A 209 -4.25 11.27 -7.45
N ASP A 210 -4.64 10.95 -6.21
CA ASP A 210 -5.89 10.21 -5.95
C ASP A 210 -7.12 11.04 -6.33
N LEU A 211 -7.11 12.36 -6.08
CA LEU A 211 -8.18 13.26 -6.54
C LEU A 211 -8.27 13.32 -8.07
N HIS A 212 -7.14 13.40 -8.77
CA HIS A 212 -7.14 13.40 -10.23
C HIS A 212 -7.70 12.09 -10.80
N GLN A 213 -7.37 10.96 -10.19
CA GLN A 213 -7.92 9.66 -10.54
C GLN A 213 -9.44 9.65 -10.37
N LEU A 214 -9.91 10.10 -9.22
CA LEU A 214 -11.33 10.17 -8.89
C LEU A 214 -12.10 11.11 -9.86
N LEU A 215 -11.52 12.27 -10.17
CA LEU A 215 -12.09 13.21 -11.13
C LEU A 215 -12.15 12.62 -12.55
N ALA A 216 -11.16 11.82 -12.97
CA ALA A 216 -11.20 11.15 -14.26
C ALA A 216 -12.40 10.20 -14.40
N TYR A 217 -12.79 9.54 -13.31
CA TYR A 217 -13.97 8.68 -13.31
C TYR A 217 -15.28 9.44 -13.53
N THR A 218 -15.34 10.74 -13.14
CA THR A 218 -16.54 11.56 -13.34
C THR A 218 -16.88 11.82 -14.79
N ALA A 219 -15.91 11.65 -15.71
CA ALA A 219 -16.14 11.82 -17.13
C ALA A 219 -17.19 10.85 -17.69
N PHE A 220 -17.41 9.71 -17.00
CA PHE A 220 -18.38 8.68 -17.39
C PHE A 220 -19.73 8.81 -16.69
N SER A 221 -19.91 9.79 -15.80
CA SER A 221 -21.21 10.10 -15.22
C SER A 221 -21.97 11.05 -16.14
N THR A 222 -23.21 10.73 -16.42
CA THR A 222 -24.14 11.56 -17.21
C THR A 222 -24.89 12.58 -16.36
N GLU A 223 -24.79 12.48 -15.04
CA GLU A 223 -25.45 13.36 -14.10
C GLU A 223 -24.88 14.78 -14.14
N GLU A 224 -25.73 15.80 -14.03
CA GLU A 224 -25.29 17.20 -13.90
C GLU A 224 -24.53 17.42 -12.59
N LYS A 225 -25.02 16.83 -11.51
CA LYS A 225 -24.39 16.85 -10.20
C LYS A 225 -23.66 15.53 -9.97
N LYS A 226 -22.34 15.59 -9.94
CA LYS A 226 -21.47 14.41 -9.81
C LYS A 226 -20.97 14.26 -8.39
N HIS A 227 -21.24 13.10 -7.79
CA HIS A 227 -20.80 12.75 -6.44
C HIS A 227 -19.63 11.77 -6.50
N CYS A 228 -18.52 12.17 -5.91
CA CYS A 228 -17.31 11.36 -5.84
C CYS A 228 -16.87 11.18 -4.40
N VAL A 229 -16.42 10.00 -4.05
CA VAL A 229 -16.05 9.64 -2.68
C VAL A 229 -14.65 9.02 -2.65
N LEU A 230 -13.79 9.63 -1.87
CA LEU A 230 -12.51 9.05 -1.46
C LEU A 230 -12.67 8.50 -0.05
N VAL A 231 -12.62 7.17 0.09
CA VAL A 231 -12.72 6.51 1.39
C VAL A 231 -11.34 6.18 1.92
N ALA A 232 -11.06 6.59 3.16
CA ALA A 232 -9.80 6.29 3.83
C ALA A 232 -10.04 5.76 5.25
N PRO A 233 -9.11 4.95 5.81
CA PRO A 233 -9.22 4.49 7.18
C PRO A 233 -9.09 5.68 8.15
N PHE A 234 -9.96 5.69 9.15
CA PHE A 234 -9.93 6.69 10.22
C PHE A 234 -10.44 6.08 11.53
N SER A 235 -10.25 6.77 12.64
CA SER A 235 -10.67 6.29 13.96
C SER A 235 -12.19 6.33 14.19
N ARG A 236 -12.92 7.10 13.38
CA ARG A 236 -14.37 7.29 13.43
C ARG A 236 -14.91 7.57 12.05
N PHE A 237 -16.22 7.46 11.88
CA PHE A 237 -16.88 7.97 10.68
C PHE A 237 -16.77 9.49 10.65
N GLU A 238 -16.29 10.02 9.53
CA GLU A 238 -16.18 11.47 9.34
C GLU A 238 -16.33 11.80 7.86
N VAL A 239 -17.12 12.80 7.53
CA VAL A 239 -17.31 13.27 6.15
C VAL A 239 -16.77 14.68 6.02
N SER A 240 -15.92 14.89 5.03
CA SER A 240 -15.44 16.21 4.60
C SER A 240 -15.79 16.41 3.15
N LYS A 241 -16.37 17.59 2.79
CA LYS A 241 -16.85 17.90 1.45
C LYS A 241 -15.99 18.97 0.78
N ILE A 242 -15.68 18.76 -0.48
CA ILE A 242 -15.07 19.73 -1.40
C ILE A 242 -16.01 19.86 -2.60
N GLN A 243 -16.29 21.07 -3.06
CA GLN A 243 -17.15 21.31 -4.19
C GLN A 243 -16.41 22.09 -5.28
N TYR A 244 -16.46 21.58 -6.50
CA TYR A 244 -15.98 22.28 -7.69
C TYR A 244 -17.17 22.63 -8.57
N ARG A 245 -17.20 23.87 -9.07
CA ARG A 245 -18.22 24.35 -10.00
C ARG A 245 -17.55 24.78 -11.30
N SER A 246 -18.13 24.39 -12.42
CA SER A 246 -17.69 24.86 -13.72
C SER A 246 -17.97 26.38 -13.85
N PRO A 247 -17.02 27.18 -14.37
CA PRO A 247 -17.30 28.59 -14.71
C PRO A 247 -18.11 28.75 -16.01
N PHE A 248 -18.32 27.66 -16.75
CA PHE A 248 -18.94 27.70 -18.09
C PHE A 248 -20.27 26.94 -18.16
N SER A 249 -20.69 26.29 -17.09
CA SER A 249 -21.93 25.50 -17.00
C SER A 249 -22.38 25.38 -15.55
N ASP A 250 -23.61 24.92 -15.33
CA ASP A 250 -24.14 24.63 -14.00
C ASP A 250 -23.63 23.31 -13.42
N ALA A 251 -22.79 22.61 -14.16
CA ALA A 251 -22.20 21.36 -13.71
C ALA A 251 -21.37 21.53 -12.42
N THR A 252 -21.64 20.71 -11.46
CA THR A 252 -20.93 20.67 -10.17
C THR A 252 -20.37 19.28 -9.89
N ILE A 253 -19.18 19.24 -9.28
CA ILE A 253 -18.55 18.02 -8.79
C ILE A 253 -18.42 18.16 -7.28
N GLU A 254 -19.06 17.29 -6.55
CA GLU A 254 -18.93 17.20 -5.11
C GLU A 254 -18.02 16.01 -4.76
N ILE A 255 -16.91 16.31 -4.11
CA ILE A 255 -15.96 15.30 -3.65
C ILE A 255 -16.09 15.18 -2.14
N TYR A 256 -16.34 13.99 -1.69
CA TYR A 256 -16.41 13.63 -0.28
C TYR A 256 -15.17 12.83 0.11
N CYS A 257 -14.50 13.26 1.16
CA CYS A 257 -13.47 12.45 1.82
C CYS A 257 -14.12 11.83 3.06
N ILE A 258 -14.36 10.52 3.00
CA ILE A 258 -15.03 9.79 4.08
C ILE A 258 -14.00 8.96 4.84
N GLY A 259 -13.89 9.22 6.14
CA GLY A 259 -13.17 8.40 7.08
C GLY A 259 -14.05 7.28 7.59
N VAL A 260 -13.55 6.03 7.56
CA VAL A 260 -14.28 4.89 8.12
C VAL A 260 -13.41 4.14 9.11
N PRO A 261 -13.97 3.73 10.27
CA PRO A 261 -13.27 2.83 11.19
C PRO A 261 -13.03 1.48 10.52
N PHE A 262 -11.77 1.06 10.50
CA PHE A 262 -11.42 -0.27 9.99
C PHE A 262 -11.44 -1.27 11.15
N SER A 263 -12.64 -1.51 11.67
CA SER A 263 -12.88 -2.34 12.86
C SER A 263 -14.24 -3.02 12.79
N THR A 264 -14.31 -4.24 13.28
CA THR A 264 -15.56 -5.02 13.34
C THR A 264 -16.53 -4.47 14.39
N SER A 265 -16.03 -3.84 15.47
CA SER A 265 -16.87 -3.32 16.57
C SER A 265 -17.71 -2.10 16.19
N SER A 266 -17.26 -1.32 15.19
CA SER A 266 -17.97 -0.12 14.71
C SER A 266 -18.72 -0.34 13.39
N LEU A 267 -18.82 -1.58 12.94
CA LEU A 267 -19.29 -1.92 11.60
C LEU A 267 -20.76 -1.53 11.36
N SER A 268 -21.66 -1.90 12.30
CA SER A 268 -23.09 -1.56 12.17
C SER A 268 -23.29 -0.05 12.16
N GLU A 269 -22.67 0.66 13.10
CA GLU A 269 -22.73 2.11 13.19
C GLU A 269 -22.20 2.79 11.93
N THR A 270 -21.10 2.29 11.35
CA THR A 270 -20.55 2.82 10.10
C THR A 270 -21.52 2.68 8.94
N ILE A 271 -22.21 1.53 8.85
CA ILE A 271 -23.22 1.30 7.80
C ILE A 271 -24.42 2.23 8.00
N ASP A 272 -24.91 2.41 9.24
CA ASP A 272 -26.00 3.30 9.56
C ASP A 272 -25.67 4.75 9.16
N GLN A 273 -24.47 5.23 9.51
CA GLN A 273 -23.98 6.56 9.15
C GLN A 273 -23.78 6.73 7.63
N LEU A 274 -23.37 5.68 6.92
CA LEU A 274 -23.31 5.70 5.46
C LEU A 274 -24.69 5.76 4.82
N CYS A 275 -25.68 5.04 5.35
CA CYS A 275 -27.08 5.13 4.89
C CYS A 275 -27.62 6.56 5.03
N ASP A 276 -27.47 7.15 6.22
CA ASP A 276 -27.91 8.52 6.50
C ASP A 276 -27.23 9.52 5.56
N TRP A 277 -25.92 9.37 5.37
CA TRP A 277 -25.18 10.21 4.45
C TRP A 277 -25.64 10.05 2.99
N CYS A 278 -25.82 8.82 2.49
CA CYS A 278 -26.35 8.59 1.15
C CYS A 278 -27.71 9.24 0.96
N GLN A 279 -28.64 9.03 1.91
CA GLN A 279 -30.00 9.62 1.85
C GLN A 279 -29.98 11.15 1.86
N SER A 280 -28.97 11.77 2.47
CA SER A 280 -28.80 13.23 2.44
C SER A 280 -28.40 13.79 1.08
N LEU A 281 -28.01 12.93 0.12
CA LEU A 281 -27.63 13.32 -1.24
C LEU A 281 -28.79 13.25 -2.23
N ALA A 282 -29.82 12.45 -1.92
CA ALA A 282 -31.05 12.33 -2.72
C ALA A 282 -31.95 13.52 -2.49
#